data_f0296f76c2e570a709771afb50798698
#
_entry.id   f0296f76c2e570a709771afb50798698
#
_cell.length_a   1.000
_cell.length_b   1.000
_cell.length_c   1.000
_cell.angle_alpha   90.00
_cell.angle_beta   90.00
_cell.angle_gamma   90.00
#
_symmetry.space_group_name_H-M   'P 1'
#
loop_
_entity.id
_entity.type
_entity.pdbx_description
1 polymer ?
#
loop_
_entity_poly.entity_id
_entity_poly.type
_entity_poly.pdbx_seq_one_letter_code
_entity_poly.pdbx_strand_id
1 'polypeptide(L)'
;MSGPVSTDDSPAREGDEHPAAPPTIERTPSRTVDLAGITVRRALPRRARRTVGAWCFVDHFGASEPSRPGPGDATMAIGPHPHIGLQTVTWLLEGEVLHTDSLGSEQLIRPGQLNLMTAGRGVAHAEHTPSTSSVAQRGAQLWIAQPEATRHGPPAFTHHADLGEVTLGTGVTATVLLGELGGVRSAGRTDTPLVGAAVTGGPEGSGSVTLDPGFEYAVVVLAGAAALSGPGLAFEPIVPGELAYLGRGRDELALRTDAGTELLLLGGEPFETEPLMWWNFVGRRHDEIRTARADWEAHHERFGHVSSALERIAAPEVPF
;
A
#
# COMPACT_ATOMS: atom_id res chain seq x y z
N MET A 1 34.42 48.96 -13.17
CA MET A 1 34.10 49.77 -11.99
C MET A 1 33.28 48.88 -11.07
N SER A 2 33.89 48.43 -10.00
CA SER A 2 33.33 47.51 -9.03
C SER A 2 32.50 48.25 -8.01
N GLY A 3 31.25 47.83 -7.78
CA GLY A 3 30.42 48.33 -6.70
C GLY A 3 30.57 47.44 -5.47
N PRO A 4 30.30 47.96 -4.24
CA PRO A 4 30.68 47.31 -3.00
C PRO A 4 29.73 46.15 -2.63
N VAL A 5 30.35 45.11 -2.08
CA VAL A 5 29.70 43.96 -1.42
C VAL A 5 29.16 44.47 -0.06
N SER A 6 27.85 44.37 0.16
CA SER A 6 27.24 44.60 1.46
C SER A 6 27.29 43.26 2.26
N THR A 7 28.08 43.24 3.31
CA THR A 7 28.03 42.24 4.34
C THR A 7 26.98 42.63 5.37
N ASP A 8 25.80 42.04 5.29
CA ASP A 8 24.79 42.13 6.34
C ASP A 8 24.91 40.89 7.23
N ASP A 9 25.63 41.05 8.33
CA ASP A 9 25.80 40.08 9.41
C ASP A 9 24.70 40.38 10.45
N SER A 10 23.48 39.93 10.15
CA SER A 10 22.41 39.91 11.13
C SER A 10 22.35 38.53 11.76
N PRO A 11 22.36 38.42 13.08
CA PRO A 11 22.28 37.11 13.75
C PRO A 11 20.92 36.47 13.49
N ALA A 12 20.97 35.16 13.14
CA ALA A 12 19.80 34.32 13.02
C ALA A 12 18.92 34.46 14.26
N ARG A 13 17.67 34.84 14.08
CA ARG A 13 16.67 34.82 15.14
C ARG A 13 16.42 33.38 15.51
N GLU A 14 16.78 33.02 16.74
CA GLU A 14 16.37 31.78 17.39
C GLU A 14 14.84 31.70 17.44
N GLY A 15 14.29 30.61 16.89
CA GLY A 15 13.15 29.87 17.38
C GLY A 15 11.87 30.63 17.69
N ASP A 16 11.12 31.04 16.68
CA ASP A 16 9.66 31.01 16.81
C ASP A 16 9.21 29.56 16.47
N GLU A 17 9.20 28.68 17.46
CA GLU A 17 8.37 27.48 17.43
C GLU A 17 6.90 27.94 17.38
N HIS A 18 6.39 28.14 16.17
CA HIS A 18 4.95 28.24 16.00
C HIS A 18 4.38 26.93 16.54
N PRO A 19 3.40 26.96 17.47
CA PRO A 19 2.73 25.75 17.88
C PRO A 19 2.21 25.03 16.60
N ALA A 20 2.64 23.79 16.42
CA ALA A 20 2.21 23.00 15.26
C ALA A 20 0.68 23.07 15.22
N ALA A 21 0.12 23.40 14.06
CA ALA A 21 -1.32 23.39 13.87
C ALA A 21 -1.87 22.04 14.35
N PRO A 22 -3.01 22.00 15.06
CA PRO A 22 -3.55 20.77 15.55
C PRO A 22 -3.68 19.78 14.40
N PRO A 23 -3.32 18.51 14.63
CA PRO A 23 -3.28 17.50 13.57
C PRO A 23 -4.69 17.31 12.99
N THR A 24 -4.87 17.71 11.73
CA THR A 24 -6.13 17.55 10.98
C THR A 24 -6.15 16.20 10.27
N ILE A 25 -7.34 15.64 10.02
CA ILE A 25 -7.54 14.48 9.15
C ILE A 25 -7.81 15.01 7.73
N GLU A 26 -6.88 14.75 6.81
CA GLU A 26 -7.03 15.13 5.41
C GLU A 26 -7.67 13.98 4.62
N ARG A 27 -8.90 14.17 4.14
CA ARG A 27 -9.60 13.15 3.35
C ARG A 27 -9.39 13.37 1.86
N THR A 28 -9.02 12.32 1.16
CA THR A 28 -8.83 12.32 -0.28
C THR A 28 -9.65 11.20 -0.93
N PRO A 29 -10.55 11.52 -1.88
CA PRO A 29 -11.30 10.48 -2.58
C PRO A 29 -10.38 9.62 -3.45
N SER A 30 -10.60 8.33 -3.47
CA SER A 30 -9.94 7.39 -4.37
C SER A 30 -10.37 7.63 -5.82
N ARG A 31 -9.52 7.29 -6.77
CA ARG A 31 -9.84 7.33 -8.19
C ARG A 31 -10.28 5.96 -8.66
N THR A 32 -11.43 5.88 -9.31
CA THR A 32 -11.87 4.65 -9.99
C THR A 32 -11.02 4.44 -11.24
N VAL A 33 -10.48 3.23 -11.41
CA VAL A 33 -9.66 2.80 -12.53
C VAL A 33 -10.16 1.43 -12.98
N ASP A 34 -10.22 1.20 -14.27
CA ASP A 34 -10.37 -0.15 -14.83
C ASP A 34 -8.97 -0.79 -14.99
N LEU A 35 -8.80 -1.99 -14.44
CA LEU A 35 -7.58 -2.77 -14.55
C LEU A 35 -7.93 -4.15 -15.10
N ALA A 36 -7.73 -4.35 -16.40
CA ALA A 36 -8.03 -5.61 -17.09
C ALA A 36 -9.47 -6.11 -16.85
N GLY A 37 -10.44 -5.20 -16.87
CA GLY A 37 -11.86 -5.50 -16.67
C GLY A 37 -12.29 -5.56 -15.20
N ILE A 38 -11.37 -5.30 -14.26
CA ILE A 38 -11.66 -5.20 -12.84
C ILE A 38 -11.71 -3.73 -12.44
N THR A 39 -12.82 -3.29 -11.88
CA THR A 39 -12.92 -1.94 -11.30
C THR A 39 -12.18 -1.87 -9.97
N VAL A 40 -11.19 -0.98 -9.88
CA VAL A 40 -10.42 -0.73 -8.65
C VAL A 40 -10.59 0.71 -8.18
N ARG A 41 -10.57 0.92 -6.87
CA ARG A 41 -10.50 2.23 -6.22
C ARG A 41 -9.06 2.49 -5.80
N ARG A 42 -8.36 3.36 -6.53
CA ARG A 42 -6.97 3.73 -6.26
C ARG A 42 -6.87 4.87 -5.25
N ALA A 43 -6.43 4.53 -4.05
CA ALA A 43 -6.21 5.50 -2.97
C ALA A 43 -4.83 6.18 -3.07
N LEU A 44 -3.78 5.45 -3.43
CA LEU A 44 -2.42 5.93 -3.73
C LEU A 44 -1.93 5.38 -5.08
N PRO A 45 -1.08 6.10 -5.85
CA PRO A 45 -0.67 7.50 -5.62
C PRO A 45 -1.74 8.50 -6.04
N ARG A 46 -1.72 9.65 -5.39
CA ARG A 46 -2.51 10.84 -5.76
C ARG A 46 -1.57 12.00 -6.06
N ARG A 47 -2.04 13.01 -6.83
CA ARG A 47 -1.21 14.18 -7.14
C ARG A 47 -0.77 14.93 -5.87
N ALA A 48 -1.70 15.07 -4.91
CA ALA A 48 -1.41 15.74 -3.65
C ALA A 48 -0.64 14.86 -2.65
N ARG A 49 -0.66 13.52 -2.84
CA ARG A 49 0.00 12.57 -1.93
C ARG A 49 0.50 11.35 -2.69
N ARG A 50 1.80 11.24 -2.76
CA ARG A 50 2.45 10.15 -3.51
C ARG A 50 2.65 8.93 -2.63
N THR A 51 2.94 9.15 -1.34
CA THR A 51 3.27 8.10 -0.37
C THR A 51 2.66 8.38 1.00
N VAL A 52 2.65 7.34 1.84
CA VAL A 52 2.46 7.40 3.29
C VAL A 52 3.56 6.51 3.89
N GLY A 53 4.60 7.10 4.48
CA GLY A 53 5.85 6.39 4.67
C GLY A 53 6.34 5.81 3.35
N ALA A 54 6.74 4.55 3.34
CA ALA A 54 7.13 3.84 2.12
C ALA A 54 5.94 3.30 1.30
N TRP A 55 4.70 3.35 1.81
CA TRP A 55 3.51 2.92 1.06
C TRP A 55 3.26 3.87 -0.10
N CYS A 56 3.43 3.39 -1.34
CA CYS A 56 3.37 4.21 -2.53
C CYS A 56 2.21 3.85 -3.48
N PHE A 57 1.51 2.75 -3.22
CA PHE A 57 0.39 2.30 -4.04
C PHE A 57 -0.64 1.56 -3.19
N VAL A 58 -1.93 1.88 -3.39
CA VAL A 58 -3.05 1.20 -2.74
C VAL A 58 -4.20 1.14 -3.72
N ASP A 59 -4.50 -0.05 -4.22
CA ASP A 59 -5.69 -0.37 -5.00
C ASP A 59 -6.60 -1.29 -4.20
N HIS A 60 -7.85 -0.87 -4.02
CA HIS A 60 -8.92 -1.68 -3.48
C HIS A 60 -9.74 -2.22 -4.67
N PHE A 61 -9.72 -3.54 -4.86
CA PHE A 61 -10.45 -4.24 -5.91
C PHE A 61 -11.67 -4.99 -5.35
N GLY A 62 -12.64 -5.28 -6.21
CA GLY A 62 -13.91 -5.89 -5.82
C GLY A 62 -14.79 -4.96 -4.98
N ALA A 63 -14.61 -3.63 -5.13
CA ALA A 63 -15.24 -2.60 -4.30
C ALA A 63 -16.71 -2.33 -4.63
N SER A 64 -17.29 -3.02 -5.61
CA SER A 64 -18.72 -2.94 -5.87
C SER A 64 -19.49 -3.58 -4.72
N GLU A 65 -20.69 -3.04 -4.40
CA GLU A 65 -21.64 -3.62 -3.45
C GLU A 65 -21.58 -5.16 -3.46
N PRO A 66 -21.84 -5.85 -2.35
CA PRO A 66 -21.88 -7.31 -2.31
C PRO A 66 -23.04 -7.82 -3.18
N SER A 67 -22.93 -7.58 -4.47
CA SER A 67 -23.76 -8.18 -5.49
C SER A 67 -23.24 -9.59 -5.65
N ARG A 68 -24.10 -10.55 -5.36
CA ARG A 68 -23.93 -11.96 -5.68
C ARG A 68 -23.24 -12.10 -7.03
N PRO A 69 -22.09 -12.80 -7.12
CA PRO A 69 -21.40 -12.95 -8.40
C PRO A 69 -22.37 -13.47 -9.45
N GLY A 70 -22.56 -12.68 -10.50
CA GLY A 70 -23.27 -13.13 -11.70
C GLY A 70 -22.32 -13.97 -12.57
N PRO A 71 -22.85 -14.83 -13.44
CA PRO A 71 -22.02 -15.45 -14.47
C PRO A 71 -21.41 -14.33 -15.34
N GLY A 72 -20.12 -14.04 -15.17
CA GLY A 72 -19.40 -12.98 -15.89
C GLY A 72 -18.74 -11.92 -15.00
N ASP A 73 -18.87 -11.98 -13.69
CA ASP A 73 -18.10 -11.10 -12.80
C ASP A 73 -16.60 -11.39 -12.98
N ALA A 74 -15.82 -10.31 -13.16
CA ALA A 74 -14.45 -10.36 -13.60
C ALA A 74 -13.59 -11.19 -12.64
N THR A 75 -13.11 -12.31 -13.15
CA THR A 75 -12.05 -13.08 -12.50
C THR A 75 -10.73 -12.38 -12.75
N MET A 76 -9.91 -12.23 -11.71
CA MET A 76 -8.55 -11.68 -11.87
C MET A 76 -7.76 -12.55 -12.87
N ALA A 77 -7.20 -11.93 -13.90
CA ALA A 77 -6.39 -12.58 -14.91
C ALA A 77 -5.28 -11.60 -15.36
N ILE A 78 -4.29 -11.40 -14.50
CA ILE A 78 -3.17 -10.50 -14.76
C ILE A 78 -1.98 -11.34 -15.19
N GLY A 79 -1.66 -11.28 -16.47
CA GLY A 79 -0.55 -12.01 -17.07
C GLY A 79 0.82 -11.57 -16.58
N PRO A 80 1.89 -12.27 -16.97
CA PRO A 80 3.25 -11.96 -16.54
C PRO A 80 3.61 -10.50 -16.79
N HIS A 81 3.99 -9.80 -15.73
CA HIS A 81 4.40 -8.41 -15.72
C HIS A 81 5.54 -8.19 -14.71
N PRO A 82 6.40 -7.18 -14.93
CA PRO A 82 7.62 -6.99 -14.14
C PRO A 82 7.46 -5.94 -13.07
N HIS A 83 8.31 -6.02 -12.04
CA HIS A 83 8.48 -4.98 -11.02
C HIS A 83 9.96 -4.71 -10.75
N ILE A 84 10.30 -3.47 -10.36
CA ILE A 84 11.58 -3.06 -9.79
C ILE A 84 11.36 -2.09 -8.63
N GLY A 85 12.25 -2.13 -7.64
CA GLY A 85 12.37 -1.11 -6.59
C GLY A 85 11.20 -1.00 -5.63
N LEU A 86 10.38 -2.05 -5.54
CA LEU A 86 9.20 -2.09 -4.67
C LEU A 86 9.01 -3.47 -4.03
N GLN A 87 8.14 -3.54 -3.04
CA GLN A 87 7.52 -4.78 -2.59
C GLN A 87 6.02 -4.72 -2.90
N THR A 88 5.43 -5.86 -3.31
CA THR A 88 3.98 -5.98 -3.44
C THR A 88 3.42 -6.70 -2.21
N VAL A 89 2.27 -6.23 -1.74
CA VAL A 89 1.49 -6.83 -0.67
C VAL A 89 0.10 -7.14 -1.23
N THR A 90 -0.27 -8.42 -1.25
CA THR A 90 -1.62 -8.86 -1.62
C THR A 90 -2.37 -9.26 -0.35
N TRP A 91 -3.51 -8.60 -0.11
CA TRP A 91 -4.40 -8.84 1.02
C TRP A 91 -5.83 -9.08 0.53
N LEU A 92 -6.36 -10.28 0.78
CA LEU A 92 -7.71 -10.63 0.36
C LEU A 92 -8.70 -10.52 1.52
N LEU A 93 -9.90 -10.03 1.21
CA LEU A 93 -11.07 -10.06 2.06
C LEU A 93 -11.99 -11.22 1.66
N GLU A 94 -12.06 -11.53 0.36
CA GLU A 94 -12.86 -12.62 -0.20
C GLU A 94 -12.16 -13.22 -1.42
N GLY A 95 -12.49 -14.48 -1.72
CA GLY A 95 -11.99 -15.19 -2.89
C GLY A 95 -10.57 -15.74 -2.71
N GLU A 96 -9.97 -16.12 -3.83
CA GLU A 96 -8.65 -16.73 -3.90
C GLU A 96 -7.89 -16.17 -5.10
N VAL A 97 -6.57 -15.98 -4.95
CA VAL A 97 -5.67 -15.59 -6.04
C VAL A 97 -4.48 -16.53 -6.05
N LEU A 98 -4.15 -17.08 -7.22
CA LEU A 98 -2.91 -17.80 -7.43
C LEU A 98 -1.85 -16.84 -7.95
N HIS A 99 -0.78 -16.70 -7.19
CA HIS A 99 0.43 -15.98 -7.54
C HIS A 99 1.45 -16.96 -8.13
N THR A 100 2.04 -16.61 -9.26
CA THR A 100 3.19 -17.30 -9.85
C THR A 100 4.26 -16.29 -10.21
N ASP A 101 5.54 -16.59 -9.95
CA ASP A 101 6.62 -15.64 -10.21
C ASP A 101 7.85 -16.26 -10.90
N SER A 102 8.78 -15.40 -11.29
CA SER A 102 10.01 -15.80 -11.94
C SER A 102 11.07 -16.37 -11.00
N LEU A 103 10.78 -16.44 -9.70
CA LEU A 103 11.61 -17.14 -8.71
C LEU A 103 11.21 -18.62 -8.59
N GLY A 104 10.12 -19.01 -9.27
CA GLY A 104 9.54 -20.35 -9.21
C GLY A 104 8.52 -20.51 -8.08
N SER A 105 8.08 -19.41 -7.47
CA SER A 105 6.99 -19.46 -6.50
C SER A 105 5.66 -19.72 -7.20
N GLU A 106 4.84 -20.59 -6.62
CA GLU A 106 3.44 -20.80 -6.96
C GLU A 106 2.66 -20.87 -5.66
N GLN A 107 1.87 -19.83 -5.37
CA GLN A 107 1.24 -19.68 -4.07
C GLN A 107 -0.21 -19.23 -4.20
N LEU A 108 -1.12 -20.06 -3.71
CA LEU A 108 -2.51 -19.70 -3.52
C LEU A 108 -2.63 -18.85 -2.24
N ILE A 109 -3.20 -17.66 -2.36
CA ILE A 109 -3.53 -16.80 -1.22
C ILE A 109 -5.03 -16.79 -0.97
N ARG A 110 -5.40 -16.78 0.30
CA ARG A 110 -6.77 -16.72 0.83
C ARG A 110 -6.94 -15.55 1.80
N PRO A 111 -8.18 -15.18 2.15
CA PRO A 111 -8.45 -14.21 3.20
C PRO A 111 -7.70 -14.54 4.51
N GLY A 112 -7.18 -13.52 5.17
CA GLY A 112 -6.39 -13.66 6.40
C GLY A 112 -4.92 -14.00 6.19
N GLN A 113 -4.48 -14.18 4.94
CA GLN A 113 -3.10 -14.50 4.59
C GLN A 113 -2.42 -13.32 3.88
N LEU A 114 -1.10 -13.28 3.94
CA LEU A 114 -0.27 -12.25 3.32
C LEU A 114 0.69 -12.88 2.30
N ASN A 115 0.64 -12.41 1.05
CA ASN A 115 1.73 -12.56 0.09
C ASN A 115 2.57 -11.29 0.07
N LEU A 116 3.88 -11.45 0.16
CA LEU A 116 4.86 -10.37 0.08
C LEU A 116 5.93 -10.72 -0.96
N MET A 117 5.91 -10.03 -2.08
CA MET A 117 6.95 -10.15 -3.11
C MET A 117 7.86 -8.93 -3.07
N THR A 118 9.17 -9.13 -2.95
CA THR A 118 10.20 -8.08 -3.01
C THR A 118 10.79 -8.07 -4.41
N ALA A 119 10.68 -6.96 -5.12
CA ALA A 119 11.17 -6.90 -6.49
C ALA A 119 12.68 -6.67 -6.59
N GLY A 120 13.23 -5.86 -5.70
CA GLY A 120 14.66 -5.53 -5.77
C GLY A 120 15.05 -5.00 -7.15
N ARG A 121 16.12 -5.57 -7.73
CA ARG A 121 16.60 -5.21 -9.07
C ARG A 121 15.67 -5.63 -10.21
N GLY A 122 14.73 -6.56 -9.96
CA GLY A 122 13.76 -7.02 -10.95
C GLY A 122 13.20 -8.39 -10.64
N VAL A 123 11.90 -8.55 -10.84
CA VAL A 123 11.12 -9.80 -10.77
C VAL A 123 9.94 -9.66 -11.72
N ALA A 124 9.43 -10.77 -12.22
CA ALA A 124 8.14 -10.80 -12.90
C ALA A 124 7.20 -11.78 -12.20
N HIS A 125 5.89 -11.47 -12.23
CA HIS A 125 4.88 -12.36 -11.69
C HIS A 125 3.58 -12.28 -12.49
N ALA A 126 2.68 -13.24 -12.23
CA ALA A 126 1.31 -13.27 -12.72
C ALA A 126 0.36 -13.59 -11.57
N GLU A 127 -0.84 -13.05 -11.62
CA GLU A 127 -1.87 -13.25 -10.62
C GLU A 127 -3.20 -13.59 -11.30
N HIS A 128 -3.82 -14.68 -10.91
CA HIS A 128 -5.10 -15.06 -11.47
C HIS A 128 -5.99 -15.80 -10.48
N THR A 129 -7.28 -15.72 -10.74
CA THR A 129 -8.28 -16.53 -10.04
C THR A 129 -8.16 -17.98 -10.47
N PRO A 130 -8.02 -18.95 -9.56
CA PRO A 130 -8.10 -20.35 -9.92
C PRO A 130 -9.44 -20.69 -10.56
N SER A 131 -9.45 -21.55 -11.58
CA SER A 131 -10.68 -22.01 -12.23
C SER A 131 -11.65 -22.75 -11.30
N THR A 132 -11.15 -23.20 -10.16
CA THR A 132 -11.93 -23.85 -9.08
C THR A 132 -12.62 -22.85 -8.15
N SER A 133 -12.24 -21.58 -8.18
CA SER A 133 -12.86 -20.56 -7.34
C SER A 133 -14.20 -20.13 -7.90
N SER A 134 -15.22 -20.13 -7.04
CA SER A 134 -16.58 -19.69 -7.36
C SER A 134 -16.94 -18.33 -6.72
N VAL A 135 -15.97 -17.71 -6.05
CA VAL A 135 -16.16 -16.46 -5.29
C VAL A 135 -15.38 -15.34 -5.97
N ALA A 136 -16.03 -14.21 -6.19
CA ALA A 136 -15.36 -13.01 -6.68
C ALA A 136 -14.30 -12.53 -5.69
N GLN A 137 -13.16 -12.04 -6.21
CA GLN A 137 -12.11 -11.52 -5.37
C GLN A 137 -12.46 -10.12 -4.87
N ARG A 138 -12.26 -9.92 -3.58
CA ARG A 138 -12.28 -8.61 -2.93
C ARG A 138 -11.06 -8.47 -2.04
N GLY A 139 -10.38 -7.35 -2.14
CA GLY A 139 -9.16 -7.14 -1.36
C GLY A 139 -8.40 -5.89 -1.75
N ALA A 140 -7.15 -5.84 -1.34
CA ALA A 140 -6.26 -4.75 -1.64
C ALA A 140 -4.91 -5.24 -2.18
N GLN A 141 -4.42 -4.54 -3.20
CA GLN A 141 -3.05 -4.64 -3.69
C GLN A 141 -2.30 -3.40 -3.26
N LEU A 142 -1.22 -3.57 -2.51
CA LEU A 142 -0.42 -2.45 -2.03
C LEU A 142 1.02 -2.59 -2.49
N TRP A 143 1.69 -1.45 -2.68
CA TRP A 143 3.13 -1.45 -2.92
C TRP A 143 3.85 -0.58 -1.89
N ILE A 144 5.05 -1.06 -1.52
CA ILE A 144 5.98 -0.39 -0.63
C ILE A 144 7.21 -0.05 -1.48
N ALA A 145 7.58 1.21 -1.57
CA ALA A 145 8.80 1.63 -2.23
C ALA A 145 10.02 1.13 -1.43
N GLN A 146 10.96 0.48 -2.09
CA GLN A 146 12.20 0.06 -1.43
C GLN A 146 13.18 1.24 -1.31
N PRO A 147 13.85 1.39 -0.15
CA PRO A 147 14.88 2.43 0.04
C PRO A 147 16.12 2.16 -0.81
N GLU A 148 16.96 3.18 -0.98
CA GLU A 148 18.18 3.10 -1.79
C GLU A 148 19.06 1.91 -1.40
N ALA A 149 19.12 1.58 -0.12
CA ALA A 149 19.95 0.49 0.41
C ALA A 149 19.54 -0.91 -0.11
N THR A 150 18.29 -1.12 -0.49
CA THR A 150 17.77 -2.46 -0.82
C THR A 150 17.12 -2.57 -2.20
N ARG A 151 16.74 -1.47 -2.84
CA ARG A 151 15.99 -1.47 -4.11
C ARG A 151 16.73 -2.11 -5.31
N HIS A 152 18.04 -2.32 -5.20
CA HIS A 152 18.87 -3.05 -6.19
C HIS A 152 19.27 -4.45 -5.70
N GLY A 153 18.76 -4.86 -4.54
CA GLY A 153 19.02 -6.18 -3.97
C GLY A 153 18.36 -7.32 -4.76
N PRO A 154 18.54 -8.56 -4.31
CA PRO A 154 17.89 -9.71 -4.91
C PRO A 154 16.38 -9.67 -4.68
N PRO A 155 15.58 -10.16 -5.66
CA PRO A 155 14.16 -10.38 -5.46
C PRO A 155 13.90 -11.53 -4.47
N ALA A 156 12.72 -11.51 -3.86
CA ALA A 156 12.28 -12.54 -2.92
C ALA A 156 10.75 -12.66 -2.91
N PHE A 157 10.25 -13.80 -2.48
CA PHE A 157 8.83 -14.03 -2.21
C PHE A 157 8.66 -14.72 -0.88
N THR A 158 7.65 -14.30 -0.10
CA THR A 158 7.24 -14.96 1.13
C THR A 158 5.72 -15.00 1.23
N HIS A 159 5.20 -16.08 1.80
CA HIS A 159 3.80 -16.24 2.15
C HIS A 159 3.68 -16.43 3.67
N HIS A 160 2.73 -15.73 4.28
CA HIS A 160 2.44 -15.82 5.69
C HIS A 160 0.98 -16.24 5.85
N ALA A 161 0.76 -17.50 6.21
CA ALA A 161 -0.57 -18.08 6.41
C ALA A 161 -1.19 -17.64 7.75
N ASP A 162 -0.35 -17.39 8.74
CA ASP A 162 -0.76 -17.02 10.10
C ASP A 162 -0.17 -15.66 10.44
N LEU A 163 -1.01 -14.70 10.76
CA LEU A 163 -0.64 -13.34 11.15
C LEU A 163 -1.09 -13.08 12.58
N GLY A 164 -0.31 -12.27 13.29
CA GLY A 164 -0.64 -11.87 14.65
C GLY A 164 -1.78 -10.86 14.68
N GLU A 165 -2.64 -10.97 15.70
CA GLU A 165 -3.77 -10.07 15.91
C GLU A 165 -3.65 -9.28 17.21
N VAL A 166 -4.19 -8.08 17.21
CA VAL A 166 -4.27 -7.16 18.34
C VAL A 166 -5.71 -6.75 18.56
N THR A 167 -6.22 -6.92 19.78
CA THR A 167 -7.49 -6.33 20.18
C THR A 167 -7.30 -4.86 20.49
N LEU A 168 -7.92 -3.98 19.72
CA LEU A 168 -7.83 -2.52 19.86
C LEU A 168 -8.87 -1.97 20.82
N GLY A 169 -9.90 -2.75 21.13
CA GLY A 169 -10.99 -2.38 22.02
C GLY A 169 -12.22 -3.25 21.83
N THR A 170 -13.38 -2.78 22.26
CA THR A 170 -14.62 -3.55 22.15
C THR A 170 -15.02 -3.71 20.68
N GLY A 171 -15.04 -4.96 20.18
CA GLY A 171 -15.44 -5.27 18.82
C GLY A 171 -14.52 -4.74 17.73
N VAL A 172 -13.26 -4.37 18.05
CA VAL A 172 -12.28 -3.90 17.08
C VAL A 172 -10.99 -4.71 17.22
N THR A 173 -10.58 -5.36 16.15
CA THR A 173 -9.36 -6.18 16.07
C THR A 173 -8.52 -5.75 14.88
N ALA A 174 -7.19 -5.78 15.01
CA ALA A 174 -6.26 -5.52 13.93
C ALA A 174 -5.38 -6.77 13.67
N THR A 175 -5.29 -7.20 12.42
CA THR A 175 -4.31 -8.19 11.95
C THR A 175 -3.07 -7.44 11.46
N VAL A 176 -1.90 -7.72 12.03
CA VAL A 176 -0.64 -7.02 11.71
C VAL A 176 -0.02 -7.64 10.45
N LEU A 177 -0.14 -6.95 9.33
CA LEU A 177 0.39 -7.41 8.03
C LEU A 177 1.91 -7.25 7.98
N LEU A 178 2.41 -6.06 8.35
CA LEU A 178 3.84 -5.72 8.33
C LEU A 178 4.18 -4.79 9.50
N GLY A 179 5.43 -4.86 9.94
CA GLY A 179 5.92 -4.04 11.05
C GLY A 179 5.41 -4.52 12.40
N GLU A 180 5.10 -3.58 13.29
CA GLU A 180 4.63 -3.86 14.64
C GLU A 180 3.47 -2.94 15.02
N LEU A 181 2.45 -3.48 15.67
CA LEU A 181 1.31 -2.74 16.20
C LEU A 181 0.86 -3.37 17.53
N GLY A 182 0.66 -2.54 18.57
CA GLY A 182 0.17 -3.01 19.87
C GLY A 182 1.00 -4.13 20.50
N GLY A 183 2.32 -4.16 20.25
CA GLY A 183 3.25 -5.18 20.77
C GLY A 183 3.28 -6.48 19.93
N VAL A 184 2.47 -6.58 18.88
CA VAL A 184 2.49 -7.72 17.94
C VAL A 184 3.32 -7.34 16.72
N ARG A 185 4.32 -8.17 16.41
CA ARG A 185 5.24 -7.99 15.28
C ARG A 185 4.93 -9.01 14.18
N SER A 186 4.80 -8.54 12.96
CA SER A 186 4.72 -9.40 11.77
C SER A 186 6.09 -10.01 11.44
N ALA A 187 6.08 -11.23 10.91
CA ALA A 187 7.27 -11.87 10.35
C ALA A 187 7.61 -11.38 8.93
N GLY A 188 6.72 -10.61 8.29
CA GLY A 188 6.92 -10.06 6.96
C GLY A 188 8.10 -9.07 6.93
N ARG A 189 8.93 -9.18 5.91
CA ARG A 189 10.11 -8.32 5.72
C ARG A 189 9.70 -6.87 5.47
N THR A 190 10.28 -5.95 6.21
CA THR A 190 10.23 -4.52 5.94
C THR A 190 11.64 -3.98 5.69
N ASP A 191 11.80 -3.15 4.65
CA ASP A 191 13.09 -2.54 4.32
C ASP A 191 13.24 -1.14 4.92
N THR A 192 12.14 -0.58 5.46
CA THR A 192 12.08 0.69 6.21
C THR A 192 11.22 0.49 7.46
N PRO A 193 11.34 1.35 8.48
CA PRO A 193 10.39 1.38 9.59
C PRO A 193 8.98 1.72 9.06
N LEU A 194 8.07 0.77 9.16
CA LEU A 194 6.68 0.94 8.72
C LEU A 194 5.73 0.01 9.48
N VAL A 195 4.45 0.29 9.36
CA VAL A 195 3.37 -0.57 9.82
C VAL A 195 2.28 -0.67 8.75
N GLY A 196 1.73 -1.86 8.59
CA GLY A 196 0.52 -2.12 7.84
C GLY A 196 -0.36 -3.08 8.63
N ALA A 197 -1.61 -2.70 8.88
CA ALA A 197 -2.57 -3.55 9.58
C ALA A 197 -3.93 -3.51 8.91
N ALA A 198 -4.60 -4.66 8.87
CA ALA A 198 -6.00 -4.78 8.48
C ALA A 198 -6.85 -4.77 9.76
N VAL A 199 -7.77 -3.82 9.86
CA VAL A 199 -8.63 -3.67 11.03
C VAL A 199 -10.04 -4.08 10.67
N THR A 200 -10.62 -4.94 11.50
CA THR A 200 -12.02 -5.37 11.42
C THR A 200 -12.81 -4.78 12.57
N GLY A 201 -14.01 -4.28 12.25
CA GLY A 201 -14.92 -3.68 13.20
C GLY A 201 -16.27 -4.41 13.27
N GLY A 202 -16.72 -4.68 14.50
CA GLY A 202 -18.07 -5.16 14.80
C GLY A 202 -19.08 -4.03 14.98
N PRO A 203 -20.35 -4.37 15.24
CA PRO A 203 -21.39 -3.39 15.54
C PRO A 203 -21.01 -2.59 16.79
N GLU A 204 -21.18 -1.26 16.72
CA GLU A 204 -20.81 -0.34 17.80
C GLU A 204 -19.38 -0.51 18.31
N GLY A 205 -18.47 -0.94 17.41
CA GLY A 205 -17.08 -1.16 17.74
C GLY A 205 -16.40 0.14 18.16
N SER A 206 -15.57 0.05 19.19
CA SER A 206 -14.81 1.19 19.72
C SER A 206 -13.45 0.73 20.21
N GLY A 207 -12.41 1.39 19.76
CA GLY A 207 -11.04 1.06 20.14
C GLY A 207 -10.07 2.21 19.95
N SER A 208 -8.87 2.01 20.42
CA SER A 208 -7.74 2.90 20.12
C SER A 208 -6.46 2.13 19.93
N VAL A 209 -5.53 2.75 19.25
CA VAL A 209 -4.19 2.21 18.99
C VAL A 209 -3.15 3.29 19.25
N THR A 210 -2.11 2.91 19.99
CA THR A 210 -0.92 3.76 20.17
C THR A 210 -0.14 3.81 18.87
N LEU A 211 0.24 5.01 18.47
CA LEU A 211 0.98 5.32 17.26
C LEU A 211 2.40 5.80 17.61
N ASP A 212 3.34 5.60 16.69
CA ASP A 212 4.65 6.23 16.74
C ASP A 212 4.55 7.66 16.17
N PRO A 213 4.79 8.72 16.97
CA PRO A 213 4.69 10.08 16.48
C PRO A 213 5.75 10.45 15.41
N GLY A 214 6.78 9.63 15.24
CA GLY A 214 7.75 9.75 14.14
C GLY A 214 7.20 9.31 12.79
N PHE A 215 6.14 8.50 12.78
CA PHE A 215 5.50 8.00 11.57
C PHE A 215 4.44 8.97 11.04
N GLU A 216 4.23 8.94 9.74
CA GLU A 216 3.00 9.42 9.12
C GLU A 216 2.04 8.25 8.92
N TYR A 217 0.73 8.53 8.99
CA TYR A 217 -0.30 7.49 8.90
C TYR A 217 -1.40 7.85 7.93
N ALA A 218 -2.04 6.81 7.40
CA ALA A 218 -3.32 6.92 6.70
C ALA A 218 -4.22 5.72 6.99
N VAL A 219 -5.52 5.95 6.89
CA VAL A 219 -6.56 4.92 6.95
C VAL A 219 -7.27 4.86 5.61
N VAL A 220 -7.50 3.65 5.10
CA VAL A 220 -8.29 3.39 3.89
C VAL A 220 -9.42 2.42 4.26
N VAL A 221 -10.67 2.85 4.11
CA VAL A 221 -11.83 1.97 4.37
C VAL A 221 -12.10 1.12 3.12
N LEU A 222 -12.14 -0.18 3.31
CA LEU A 222 -12.43 -1.18 2.28
C LEU A 222 -13.92 -1.56 2.29
N ALA A 223 -14.53 -1.69 3.47
CA ALA A 223 -15.95 -2.00 3.64
C ALA A 223 -16.53 -1.35 4.90
N GLY A 224 -17.85 -1.22 4.98
CA GLY A 224 -18.54 -0.64 6.11
C GLY A 224 -18.31 0.85 6.27
N ALA A 225 -18.28 1.34 7.50
CA ALA A 225 -17.98 2.72 7.82
C ALA A 225 -17.24 2.82 9.16
N ALA A 226 -16.37 3.81 9.27
CA ALA A 226 -15.62 4.10 10.49
C ALA A 226 -15.67 5.60 10.79
N ALA A 227 -15.43 5.95 12.04
CA ALA A 227 -15.12 7.31 12.44
C ALA A 227 -13.78 7.32 13.18
N LEU A 228 -12.93 8.27 12.82
CA LEU A 228 -11.57 8.42 13.33
C LEU A 228 -11.48 9.65 14.21
N SER A 229 -10.71 9.55 15.27
CA SER A 229 -10.40 10.67 16.16
C SER A 229 -8.96 10.53 16.67
N GLY A 230 -8.47 11.57 17.31
CA GLY A 230 -7.22 11.59 18.03
C GLY A 230 -7.30 12.62 19.16
N PRO A 231 -6.26 12.81 19.95
CA PRO A 231 -6.26 13.73 21.06
C PRO A 231 -6.76 15.12 20.66
N GLY A 232 -7.82 15.59 21.33
CA GLY A 232 -8.41 16.91 21.09
C GLY A 232 -9.25 17.07 19.83
N LEU A 233 -9.51 15.99 19.07
CA LEU A 233 -10.34 16.01 17.86
C LEU A 233 -11.71 15.37 18.10
N ALA A 234 -12.71 15.83 17.37
CA ALA A 234 -13.99 15.13 17.23
C ALA A 234 -13.83 13.90 16.33
N PHE A 235 -14.74 12.92 16.45
CA PHE A 235 -14.79 11.81 15.52
C PHE A 235 -15.23 12.27 14.13
N GLU A 236 -14.39 12.03 13.12
CA GLU A 236 -14.67 12.32 11.72
C GLU A 236 -15.02 11.04 10.96
N PRO A 237 -16.18 10.99 10.29
CA PRO A 237 -16.57 9.80 9.54
C PRO A 237 -15.68 9.62 8.31
N ILE A 238 -15.39 8.34 7.99
CA ILE A 238 -14.70 7.92 6.78
C ILE A 238 -15.41 6.71 6.17
N VAL A 239 -15.50 6.68 4.86
CA VAL A 239 -16.27 5.68 4.11
C VAL A 239 -15.42 5.03 3.01
N PRO A 240 -15.86 3.88 2.45
CA PRO A 240 -15.17 3.24 1.34
C PRO A 240 -14.95 4.18 0.15
N GLY A 241 -13.74 4.15 -0.40
CA GLY A 241 -13.35 5.04 -1.49
C GLY A 241 -12.69 6.34 -1.02
N GLU A 242 -12.40 6.47 0.26
CA GLU A 242 -11.62 7.58 0.81
C GLU A 242 -10.31 7.08 1.44
N LEU A 243 -9.28 7.89 1.35
CA LEU A 243 -8.06 7.80 2.17
C LEU A 243 -8.08 8.97 3.15
N ALA A 244 -8.02 8.66 4.44
CA ALA A 244 -7.83 9.63 5.52
C ALA A 244 -6.35 9.68 5.89
N TYR A 245 -5.67 10.75 5.54
CA TYR A 245 -4.30 10.98 5.96
C TYR A 245 -4.28 11.69 7.31
N LEU A 246 -3.54 11.12 8.24
CA LEU A 246 -3.50 11.55 9.63
C LEU A 246 -2.29 12.44 9.94
N GLY A 247 -1.31 12.50 9.05
CA GLY A 247 -0.07 13.25 9.28
C GLY A 247 0.88 12.56 10.26
N ARG A 248 1.82 13.33 10.76
CA ARG A 248 2.81 12.95 11.79
C ARG A 248 2.45 13.57 13.14
N GLY A 249 3.18 13.12 14.18
CA GLY A 249 3.07 13.71 15.52
C GLY A 249 1.86 13.20 16.31
N ARG A 250 1.19 12.12 15.85
CA ARG A 250 0.12 11.47 16.58
C ARG A 250 0.69 10.32 17.40
N ASP A 251 0.33 10.25 18.65
CA ASP A 251 0.64 9.17 19.58
C ASP A 251 -0.53 8.18 19.77
N GLU A 252 -1.74 8.55 19.29
CA GLU A 252 -2.95 7.73 19.37
C GLU A 252 -3.89 7.97 18.19
N LEU A 253 -4.58 6.89 17.80
CA LEU A 253 -5.74 6.91 16.92
C LEU A 253 -6.90 6.21 17.60
N ALA A 254 -8.00 6.91 17.82
CA ALA A 254 -9.26 6.34 18.27
C ALA A 254 -10.17 6.01 17.10
N LEU A 255 -10.86 4.88 17.17
CA LEU A 255 -11.70 4.30 16.14
C LEU A 255 -13.10 4.02 16.67
N ARG A 256 -14.12 4.32 15.87
CA ARG A 256 -15.47 3.78 16.00
C ARG A 256 -15.82 3.10 14.69
N THR A 257 -16.49 1.96 14.77
CA THR A 257 -16.79 1.15 13.59
C THR A 257 -18.25 0.67 13.62
N ASP A 258 -18.81 0.52 12.44
CA ASP A 258 -20.07 -0.18 12.23
C ASP A 258 -19.83 -1.68 11.98
N ALA A 259 -20.90 -2.46 11.98
CA ALA A 259 -20.82 -3.89 11.66
C ALA A 259 -20.25 -4.11 10.24
N GLY A 260 -19.31 -5.04 10.11
CA GLY A 260 -18.67 -5.38 8.83
C GLY A 260 -17.70 -4.31 8.33
N THR A 261 -17.24 -3.43 9.21
CA THR A 261 -16.16 -2.49 8.85
C THR A 261 -14.85 -3.25 8.63
N GLU A 262 -14.21 -2.96 7.50
CA GLU A 262 -12.88 -3.41 7.15
C GLU A 262 -12.06 -2.23 6.64
N LEU A 263 -10.91 -1.99 7.24
CA LEU A 263 -10.02 -0.89 6.85
C LEU A 263 -8.55 -1.29 6.94
N LEU A 264 -7.71 -0.54 6.25
CA LEU A 264 -6.26 -0.62 6.36
C LEU A 264 -5.75 0.58 7.16
N LEU A 265 -4.91 0.33 8.16
CA LEU A 265 -4.05 1.31 8.80
C LEU A 265 -2.65 1.14 8.21
N LEU A 266 -2.18 2.17 7.52
CA LEU A 266 -0.87 2.21 6.90
C LEU A 266 -0.06 3.33 7.54
N GLY A 267 1.20 3.06 7.87
CA GLY A 267 2.08 4.08 8.44
C GLY A 267 3.55 3.76 8.23
N GLY A 268 4.40 4.73 8.53
CA GLY A 268 5.86 4.58 8.48
C GLY A 268 6.58 5.92 8.62
N GLU A 269 7.89 5.85 8.82
CA GLU A 269 8.73 7.03 8.70
C GLU A 269 8.55 7.67 7.32
N PRO A 270 8.54 9.02 7.21
CA PRO A 270 8.50 9.68 5.92
C PRO A 270 9.57 9.12 4.98
N PHE A 271 9.16 8.77 3.77
CA PHE A 271 10.08 8.11 2.86
C PHE A 271 11.24 9.03 2.45
N GLU A 272 12.43 8.48 2.33
CA GLU A 272 13.69 9.21 2.13
C GLU A 272 13.70 10.16 0.94
N THR A 273 12.92 9.86 -0.12
CA THR A 273 12.79 10.67 -1.32
C THR A 273 11.50 10.33 -2.07
N GLU A 274 10.95 11.28 -2.80
CA GLU A 274 9.75 11.03 -3.62
C GLU A 274 10.07 10.00 -4.73
N PRO A 275 9.40 8.81 -4.75
CA PRO A 275 9.67 7.81 -5.75
C PRO A 275 9.12 8.21 -7.12
N LEU A 276 9.89 7.94 -8.18
CA LEU A 276 9.41 7.99 -9.55
C LEU A 276 8.66 6.70 -9.86
N MET A 277 7.35 6.79 -9.99
CA MET A 277 6.50 5.66 -10.32
C MET A 277 5.99 5.77 -11.75
N TRP A 278 6.21 4.74 -12.52
CA TRP A 278 5.68 4.63 -13.87
C TRP A 278 5.33 3.17 -14.16
N TRP A 279 4.12 2.93 -14.63
CA TRP A 279 3.57 1.60 -14.88
C TRP A 279 3.74 0.70 -13.64
N ASN A 280 4.58 -0.35 -13.73
CA ASN A 280 4.87 -1.29 -12.64
C ASN A 280 6.28 -1.10 -12.04
N PHE A 281 6.93 0.02 -12.32
CA PHE A 281 8.28 0.31 -11.88
C PHE A 281 8.31 1.46 -10.87
N VAL A 282 9.10 1.27 -9.83
CA VAL A 282 9.46 2.31 -8.84
C VAL A 282 10.96 2.56 -8.94
N GLY A 283 11.32 3.74 -9.37
CA GLY A 283 12.70 4.20 -9.51
C GLY A 283 12.94 5.54 -8.83
N ARG A 284 14.06 6.14 -9.13
CA ARG A 284 14.42 7.50 -8.69
C ARG A 284 14.66 8.43 -9.88
N ARG A 285 14.96 7.86 -11.04
CA ARG A 285 15.34 8.61 -12.24
C ARG A 285 14.67 8.02 -13.49
N HIS A 286 14.50 8.85 -14.49
CA HIS A 286 13.85 8.47 -15.75
C HIS A 286 14.65 7.41 -16.53
N ASP A 287 15.98 7.45 -16.46
CA ASP A 287 16.82 6.45 -17.13
C ASP A 287 16.67 5.05 -16.52
N GLU A 288 16.46 4.94 -15.22
CA GLU A 288 16.18 3.64 -14.57
C GLU A 288 14.89 3.02 -15.11
N ILE A 289 13.84 3.83 -15.28
CA ILE A 289 12.56 3.38 -15.83
C ILE A 289 12.71 2.98 -17.29
N ARG A 290 13.41 3.80 -18.12
CA ARG A 290 13.67 3.46 -19.52
C ARG A 290 14.46 2.16 -19.67
N THR A 291 15.49 1.97 -18.85
CA THR A 291 16.29 0.74 -18.83
C THR A 291 15.43 -0.46 -18.42
N ALA A 292 14.62 -0.34 -17.35
CA ALA A 292 13.76 -1.42 -16.91
C ALA A 292 12.72 -1.82 -17.98
N ARG A 293 12.14 -0.83 -18.67
CA ARG A 293 11.24 -1.09 -19.80
C ARG A 293 11.96 -1.82 -20.94
N ALA A 294 13.13 -1.31 -21.36
CA ALA A 294 13.90 -1.91 -22.45
C ALA A 294 14.30 -3.36 -22.13
N ASP A 295 14.75 -3.61 -20.91
CA ASP A 295 15.11 -4.95 -20.43
C ASP A 295 13.89 -5.89 -20.44
N TRP A 296 12.72 -5.38 -19.99
CA TRP A 296 11.50 -6.17 -20.05
C TRP A 296 11.12 -6.54 -21.48
N GLU A 297 11.06 -5.57 -22.38
CA GLU A 297 10.71 -5.83 -23.79
C GLU A 297 11.73 -6.75 -24.50
N ALA A 298 12.98 -6.66 -24.13
CA ALA A 298 14.06 -7.53 -24.64
C ALA A 298 14.11 -8.93 -23.96
N HIS A 299 13.18 -9.27 -23.07
CA HIS A 299 13.23 -10.51 -22.29
C HIS A 299 14.55 -10.71 -21.52
N HIS A 300 15.10 -9.63 -20.97
CA HIS A 300 16.35 -9.68 -20.23
C HIS A 300 16.21 -10.56 -18.97
N GLU A 301 17.26 -11.32 -18.68
CA GLU A 301 17.29 -12.31 -17.58
C GLU A 301 16.96 -11.77 -16.19
N ARG A 302 17.13 -10.46 -15.95
CA ARG A 302 16.84 -9.84 -14.64
C ARG A 302 15.38 -10.00 -14.19
N PHE A 303 14.46 -10.19 -15.12
CA PHE A 303 13.04 -10.41 -14.81
C PHE A 303 12.66 -11.89 -14.78
N GLY A 304 13.55 -12.77 -15.27
CA GLY A 304 13.31 -14.21 -15.31
C GLY A 304 12.14 -14.60 -16.23
N HIS A 305 11.62 -15.81 -16.01
CA HIS A 305 10.48 -16.36 -16.73
C HIS A 305 9.39 -16.78 -15.75
N VAL A 306 8.16 -16.39 -16.03
CA VAL A 306 6.98 -16.79 -15.26
C VAL A 306 6.26 -17.90 -15.99
N SER A 307 6.05 -19.04 -15.33
CA SER A 307 5.21 -20.12 -15.86
C SER A 307 3.73 -19.74 -15.71
N SER A 308 3.13 -19.24 -16.78
CA SER A 308 1.73 -18.81 -16.81
C SER A 308 1.09 -19.13 -18.15
N ALA A 309 -0.19 -19.52 -18.13
CA ALA A 309 -1.00 -19.67 -19.33
C ALA A 309 -1.52 -18.33 -19.88
N LEU A 310 -1.39 -17.25 -19.11
CA LEU A 310 -1.79 -15.91 -19.50
C LEU A 310 -0.72 -15.25 -20.36
N GLU A 311 -1.16 -14.39 -21.29
CA GLU A 311 -0.24 -13.63 -22.13
C GLU A 311 0.58 -12.63 -21.30
N ARG A 312 1.84 -12.49 -21.63
CA ARG A 312 2.76 -11.52 -21.05
C ARG A 312 2.32 -10.10 -21.40
N ILE A 313 2.29 -9.24 -20.39
CA ILE A 313 1.88 -7.84 -20.57
C ILE A 313 3.07 -7.02 -21.09
N ALA A 314 2.91 -6.45 -22.29
CA ALA A 314 3.90 -5.53 -22.85
C ALA A 314 3.92 -4.21 -22.06
N ALA A 315 5.12 -3.65 -21.88
CA ALA A 315 5.26 -2.36 -21.23
C ALA A 315 4.87 -1.23 -22.20
N PRO A 316 4.06 -0.25 -21.78
CA PRO A 316 3.72 0.90 -22.62
C PRO A 316 4.97 1.74 -22.96
N GLU A 317 4.82 2.70 -23.89
CA GLU A 317 5.88 3.65 -24.17
C GLU A 317 6.07 4.63 -23.00
N VAL A 318 7.34 4.89 -22.66
CA VAL A 318 7.66 5.85 -21.60
C VAL A 318 7.41 7.27 -22.09
N PRO A 319 6.63 8.11 -21.38
CA PRO A 319 6.23 9.44 -21.85
C PRO A 319 7.30 10.54 -21.63
N PHE A 320 8.52 10.19 -21.18
CA PHE A 320 9.62 11.13 -20.87
C PHE A 320 10.98 10.63 -21.33
#